data_fe425caafbb9d436642036f9c59df11f
#
_entry.id   fe425caafbb9d436642036f9c59df11f
#
_cell.length_a   1.000
_cell.length_b   1.000
_cell.length_c   1.000
_cell.angle_alpha   90.00
_cell.angle_beta   90.00
_cell.angle_gamma   90.00
#
_symmetry.space_group_name_H-M   'P 1'
#
loop_
_entity.id
_entity.type
_entity.pdbx_description
1 polymer ?
#
loop_
_entity_poly.entity_id
_entity_poly.type
_entity_poly.pdbx_seq_one_letter_code
_entity_poly.pdbx_strand_id
1 'polypeptide(L)'
;MVVVFQVASPPDPTSRAAPGVVGQPMVGEASGRPVAAAPGPAAPAVSSGAIGSGALPAGPDFVESGAGTWHTVPGSTPVRGTGGEAYTYTIEVEDGLQPAEDDQAFAAAVDATLADPRSWIGGGRVTLQRVASGDPSFRISLTTQMTIRSPDLCGWDIPLEASCFNRGAGQVLINDARWVRGAVAYGADIDSYRSYAVNHEVGHALGLSHLPCPANGGPAPVMMQQSWSTADDDLTLLNPQLIPADGKVCVANPYPFPDAAPASAASASAG
;
A
#
# COMPACT_ATOMS: atom_id res chain seq x y z
N MET A 1 -23.89 -11.99 -5.70
CA MET A 1 -22.76 -12.82 -5.28
C MET A 1 -22.19 -12.17 -4.03
N VAL A 2 -22.33 -12.81 -2.87
CA VAL A 2 -21.96 -12.21 -1.58
C VAL A 2 -20.48 -12.51 -1.35
N VAL A 3 -19.65 -11.47 -1.32
CA VAL A 3 -18.24 -11.59 -0.95
C VAL A 3 -18.17 -11.65 0.58
N VAL A 4 -17.85 -12.81 1.13
CA VAL A 4 -17.69 -13.00 2.57
C VAL A 4 -16.28 -12.60 2.95
N PHE A 5 -16.15 -11.48 3.66
CA PHE A 5 -14.91 -11.10 4.31
C PHE A 5 -14.76 -11.84 5.63
N GLN A 6 -13.71 -12.64 5.79
CA GLN A 6 -13.33 -13.16 7.10
C GLN A 6 -12.58 -12.07 7.86
N VAL A 7 -13.23 -11.54 8.89
CA VAL A 7 -12.61 -10.62 9.85
C VAL A 7 -11.89 -11.46 10.91
N ALA A 8 -10.58 -11.32 11.02
CA ALA A 8 -9.82 -11.85 12.15
C ALA A 8 -10.15 -11.02 13.39
N SER A 9 -10.64 -11.68 14.46
CA SER A 9 -10.94 -11.05 15.74
C SER A 9 -9.66 -10.52 16.41
N PRO A 10 -9.72 -9.37 17.10
CA PRO A 10 -8.60 -8.87 17.89
C PRO A 10 -8.40 -9.71 19.16
N PRO A 11 -7.18 -9.79 19.72
CA PRO A 11 -6.91 -10.50 20.96
C PRO A 11 -7.50 -9.78 22.17
N ASP A 12 -8.04 -10.59 23.10
CA ASP A 12 -8.69 -10.19 24.35
C ASP A 12 -7.67 -9.52 25.32
N PRO A 13 -7.94 -8.34 25.89
CA PRO A 13 -7.04 -7.63 26.79
C PRO A 13 -7.05 -8.06 28.25
N THR A 14 -7.63 -9.21 28.63
CA THR A 14 -7.69 -9.66 30.04
C THR A 14 -6.85 -10.89 30.31
N SER A 15 -5.53 -10.76 30.32
CA SER A 15 -4.66 -11.71 31.06
C SER A 15 -3.78 -10.94 32.04
N ARG A 16 -4.29 -10.81 33.26
CA ARG A 16 -3.53 -10.31 34.43
C ARG A 16 -2.60 -11.39 34.93
N ALA A 17 -1.30 -11.14 34.92
CA ALA A 17 -0.31 -11.96 35.62
C ALA A 17 -0.41 -11.78 37.13
N ALA A 18 -0.36 -12.89 37.86
CA ALA A 18 -0.18 -12.91 39.32
C ALA A 18 1.31 -12.99 39.72
N PRO A 19 1.72 -12.46 40.88
CA PRO A 19 3.11 -12.27 41.21
C PRO A 19 3.74 -13.44 42.02
N GLY A 20 5.00 -13.68 41.74
CA GLY A 20 6.06 -13.94 42.73
C GLY A 20 6.22 -15.34 43.30
N VAL A 21 7.39 -15.91 43.09
CA VAL A 21 8.19 -16.54 44.16
C VAL A 21 9.67 -16.38 43.82
N VAL A 22 10.40 -15.87 44.81
CA VAL A 22 11.84 -15.66 44.83
C VAL A 22 12.53 -17.00 45.14
N GLY A 23 13.53 -17.38 44.34
CA GLY A 23 14.45 -18.48 44.67
C GLY A 23 15.82 -18.17 44.08
N GLN A 24 16.81 -18.11 44.96
CA GLN A 24 18.22 -17.76 44.67
C GLN A 24 19.05 -18.97 44.14
N PRO A 25 20.37 -18.81 43.88
CA PRO A 25 20.95 -19.24 42.58
C PRO A 25 21.80 -20.51 42.74
N MET A 26 21.93 -21.25 41.68
CA MET A 26 22.98 -22.26 41.51
C MET A 26 23.84 -21.91 40.31
N VAL A 27 25.12 -21.69 40.61
CA VAL A 27 26.20 -21.47 39.66
C VAL A 27 26.49 -22.77 38.94
N GLY A 28 26.49 -22.73 37.60
CA GLY A 28 26.95 -23.81 36.75
C GLY A 28 27.49 -23.22 35.45
N GLU A 29 28.82 -23.07 35.39
CA GLU A 29 29.53 -22.76 34.15
C GLU A 29 29.33 -23.88 33.14
N ALA A 30 28.75 -23.54 31.99
CA ALA A 30 28.87 -24.35 30.78
C ALA A 30 29.18 -23.42 29.61
N SER A 31 30.45 -23.41 29.21
CA SER A 31 30.95 -22.83 27.96
C SER A 31 30.27 -23.50 26.78
N GLY A 32 29.19 -22.92 26.27
CA GLY A 32 28.56 -23.23 25.01
C GLY A 32 28.82 -22.11 24.02
N ARG A 33 29.72 -22.31 23.04
CA ARG A 33 29.86 -21.45 21.88
C ARG A 33 28.48 -21.38 21.21
N PRO A 34 27.98 -20.17 20.80
CA PRO A 34 26.78 -20.10 19.98
C PRO A 34 27.07 -20.77 18.63
N VAL A 35 26.36 -21.84 18.36
CA VAL A 35 26.31 -22.42 17.00
C VAL A 35 25.51 -21.43 16.17
N ALA A 36 26.17 -20.77 15.23
CA ALA A 36 25.51 -19.95 14.24
C ALA A 36 24.50 -20.84 13.49
N ALA A 37 23.22 -20.45 13.53
CA ALA A 37 22.21 -21.09 12.71
C ALA A 37 22.64 -21.01 11.25
N ALA A 38 22.62 -22.13 10.54
CA ALA A 38 22.88 -22.14 9.12
C ALA A 38 21.84 -21.24 8.43
N PRO A 39 22.24 -20.40 7.46
CA PRO A 39 21.28 -19.63 6.68
C PRO A 39 20.32 -20.61 6.01
N GLY A 40 19.00 -20.38 6.20
CA GLY A 40 17.97 -21.11 5.48
C GLY A 40 18.16 -20.95 3.96
N PRO A 41 17.59 -21.84 3.14
CA PRO A 41 17.71 -21.72 1.70
C PRO A 41 17.26 -20.32 1.28
N ALA A 42 18.14 -19.59 0.59
CA ALA A 42 17.81 -18.29 0.01
C ALA A 42 16.59 -18.48 -0.92
N ALA A 43 15.61 -17.61 -0.79
CA ALA A 43 14.51 -17.55 -1.76
C ALA A 43 15.10 -17.39 -3.17
N PRO A 44 14.54 -18.03 -4.20
CA PRO A 44 15.06 -17.90 -5.55
C PRO A 44 15.09 -16.43 -5.95
N ALA A 45 16.23 -15.94 -6.39
CA ALA A 45 16.39 -14.58 -6.89
C ALA A 45 15.51 -14.42 -8.14
N VAL A 46 14.43 -13.67 -8.03
CA VAL A 46 13.58 -13.30 -9.19
C VAL A 46 14.37 -12.28 -10.01
N SER A 47 14.74 -12.62 -11.24
CA SER A 47 15.37 -11.68 -12.14
C SER A 47 14.34 -10.70 -12.69
N SER A 48 14.73 -9.45 -12.94
CA SER A 48 13.84 -8.42 -13.55
C SER A 48 13.27 -8.84 -14.91
N GLY A 49 13.89 -9.80 -15.58
CA GLY A 49 13.40 -10.39 -16.84
C GLY A 49 12.29 -11.43 -16.64
N ALA A 50 12.04 -11.91 -15.41
CA ALA A 50 11.01 -12.91 -15.15
C ALA A 50 9.59 -12.31 -15.15
N ILE A 51 9.44 -11.00 -14.84
CA ILE A 51 8.17 -10.29 -14.89
C ILE A 51 8.39 -9.00 -15.71
N GLY A 52 8.43 -9.14 -17.03
CA GLY A 52 8.65 -8.01 -17.95
C GLY A 52 7.57 -6.92 -17.82
N SER A 53 6.33 -7.30 -17.49
CA SER A 53 5.21 -6.39 -17.21
C SER A 53 5.43 -5.56 -15.93
N GLY A 54 6.28 -6.02 -15.01
CA GLY A 54 6.63 -5.31 -13.79
C GLY A 54 7.70 -4.22 -13.98
N ALA A 55 8.27 -4.08 -15.16
CA ALA A 55 9.25 -3.05 -15.45
C ALA A 55 8.65 -1.64 -15.24
N LEU A 56 9.48 -0.71 -14.80
CA LEU A 56 9.09 0.70 -14.75
C LEU A 56 8.97 1.22 -16.19
N PRO A 57 7.82 1.78 -16.62
CA PRO A 57 7.68 2.33 -17.96
C PRO A 57 8.67 3.45 -18.25
N ALA A 58 9.06 3.64 -19.51
CA ALA A 58 9.79 4.81 -19.92
C ALA A 58 8.95 6.07 -19.70
N GLY A 59 9.57 7.17 -19.34
CA GLY A 59 8.85 8.41 -19.05
C GLY A 59 9.76 9.52 -18.55
N PRO A 60 9.20 10.56 -17.93
CA PRO A 60 9.95 11.66 -17.37
C PRO A 60 10.98 11.19 -16.30
N ASP A 61 11.96 12.02 -16.04
CA ASP A 61 12.90 11.80 -14.94
C ASP A 61 12.18 11.92 -13.59
N PHE A 62 12.68 11.25 -12.59
CA PHE A 62 12.22 11.28 -11.21
C PHE A 62 13.40 11.28 -10.24
N VAL A 63 13.16 11.61 -8.98
CA VAL A 63 14.20 11.63 -7.95
C VAL A 63 14.40 10.22 -7.39
N GLU A 64 15.61 9.66 -7.55
CA GLU A 64 15.91 8.30 -7.07
C GLU A 64 16.03 8.21 -5.54
N SER A 65 16.61 9.25 -4.91
CA SER A 65 16.90 9.27 -3.47
C SER A 65 16.53 10.61 -2.85
N GLY A 66 15.79 10.59 -1.79
CA GLY A 66 15.44 11.72 -0.95
C GLY A 66 16.22 11.74 0.36
N ALA A 67 15.72 12.49 1.34
CA ALA A 67 16.37 12.68 2.63
C ALA A 67 15.98 11.60 3.67
N GLY A 68 14.97 10.77 3.42
CA GLY A 68 14.43 9.83 4.40
C GLY A 68 13.69 10.53 5.56
N THR A 69 13.34 11.79 5.39
CA THR A 69 12.49 12.59 6.27
C THR A 69 11.33 13.16 5.46
N TRP A 70 10.21 13.46 6.12
CA TRP A 70 8.99 13.90 5.45
C TRP A 70 8.44 15.15 6.10
N HIS A 71 7.88 16.03 5.31
CA HIS A 71 7.07 17.13 5.78
C HIS A 71 5.59 16.90 5.45
N THR A 72 4.71 17.34 6.35
CA THR A 72 3.27 17.24 6.15
C THR A 72 2.80 18.32 5.19
N VAL A 73 2.05 17.93 4.15
CA VAL A 73 1.38 18.87 3.24
C VAL A 73 0.16 19.45 3.95
N PRO A 74 0.08 20.78 4.16
CA PRO A 74 -1.04 21.39 4.87
C PRO A 74 -2.39 21.14 4.18
N GLY A 75 -3.44 20.91 4.97
CA GLY A 75 -4.80 20.72 4.46
C GLY A 75 -5.62 19.76 5.30
N SER A 76 -6.93 19.82 5.11
CA SER A 76 -7.91 18.93 5.73
C SER A 76 -9.11 18.76 4.82
N THR A 77 -9.89 17.69 5.02
CA THR A 77 -11.14 17.45 4.29
C THR A 77 -12.30 17.24 5.26
N PRO A 78 -13.54 17.45 4.83
CA PRO A 78 -14.68 16.89 5.54
C PRO A 78 -14.57 15.37 5.59
N VAL A 79 -15.25 14.73 6.56
CA VAL A 79 -15.42 13.28 6.59
C VAL A 79 -16.07 12.81 5.28
N ARG A 80 -15.51 11.79 4.65
CA ARG A 80 -16.03 11.15 3.45
C ARG A 80 -16.55 9.76 3.79
N GLY A 81 -17.62 9.34 3.12
CA GLY A 81 -18.35 8.11 3.43
C GLY A 81 -19.48 8.34 4.44
N THR A 82 -20.34 7.34 4.61
CA THR A 82 -21.60 7.48 5.37
C THR A 82 -21.74 6.50 6.54
N GLY A 83 -20.69 5.70 6.83
CA GLY A 83 -20.76 4.74 7.93
C GLY A 83 -19.51 3.87 8.06
N GLY A 84 -19.56 2.94 9.02
CA GLY A 84 -18.47 2.01 9.30
C GLY A 84 -17.39 2.59 10.21
N GLU A 85 -16.18 2.05 10.11
CA GLU A 85 -15.03 2.45 10.91
C GLU A 85 -14.45 3.78 10.40
N ALA A 86 -14.09 4.66 11.32
CA ALA A 86 -13.55 5.97 11.00
C ALA A 86 -12.02 5.96 11.00
N TYR A 87 -11.44 6.38 9.89
CA TYR A 87 -9.99 6.53 9.74
C TYR A 87 -9.64 7.97 9.40
N THR A 88 -8.55 8.44 10.00
CA THR A 88 -7.95 9.73 9.65
C THR A 88 -6.60 9.52 8.96
N TYR A 89 -6.23 10.43 8.07
CA TYR A 89 -4.92 10.40 7.43
C TYR A 89 -4.29 11.79 7.30
N THR A 90 -2.97 11.84 7.29
CA THR A 90 -2.18 12.99 6.83
C THR A 90 -1.55 12.67 5.48
N ILE A 91 -1.17 13.70 4.76
CA ILE A 91 -0.41 13.56 3.52
C ILE A 91 0.95 14.19 3.75
N GLU A 92 1.99 13.47 3.32
CA GLU A 92 3.37 13.84 3.50
C GLU A 92 4.15 13.69 2.19
N VAL A 93 5.21 14.47 2.04
CA VAL A 93 6.15 14.36 0.91
C VAL A 93 7.55 14.26 1.48
N GLU A 94 8.37 13.37 0.92
CA GLU A 94 9.76 13.21 1.34
C GLU A 94 10.58 14.44 1.00
N ASP A 95 11.38 14.90 1.95
CA ASP A 95 12.28 16.01 1.76
C ASP A 95 13.33 15.67 0.69
N GLY A 96 13.54 16.58 -0.26
CA GLY A 96 14.41 16.36 -1.41
C GLY A 96 13.68 15.95 -2.69
N LEU A 97 12.39 15.60 -2.64
CA LEU A 97 11.53 15.59 -3.82
C LEU A 97 11.27 17.04 -4.25
N GLN A 98 11.32 17.31 -5.55
CA GLN A 98 11.21 18.66 -6.12
C GLN A 98 10.11 18.68 -7.20
N PRO A 99 9.45 19.83 -7.40
CA PRO A 99 9.33 21.06 -6.59
C PRO A 99 8.14 21.03 -5.62
N ALA A 100 8.14 21.94 -4.62
CA ALA A 100 7.10 22.01 -3.58
C ALA A 100 5.67 22.29 -4.11
N GLU A 101 5.50 22.87 -5.29
CA GLU A 101 4.19 23.00 -5.95
C GLU A 101 3.56 21.66 -6.29
N ASP A 102 4.33 20.61 -6.46
CA ASP A 102 3.84 19.24 -6.73
C ASP A 102 3.25 18.60 -5.46
N ASP A 103 3.62 19.08 -4.27
CA ASP A 103 3.07 18.59 -3.00
C ASP A 103 1.55 18.76 -2.95
N GLN A 104 1.04 19.92 -3.37
CA GLN A 104 -0.40 20.19 -3.41
C GLN A 104 -1.09 19.38 -4.51
N ALA A 105 -0.43 19.12 -5.63
CA ALA A 105 -0.94 18.28 -6.71
C ALA A 105 -1.04 16.82 -6.26
N PHE A 106 -0.02 16.31 -5.56
CA PHE A 106 -0.06 14.99 -4.93
C PHE A 106 -1.21 14.89 -3.91
N ALA A 107 -1.30 15.86 -3.01
CA ALA A 107 -2.35 15.88 -1.99
C ALA A 107 -3.75 15.92 -2.61
N ALA A 108 -3.96 16.74 -3.63
CA ALA A 108 -5.23 16.83 -4.33
C ALA A 108 -5.61 15.51 -5.02
N ALA A 109 -4.66 14.82 -5.63
CA ALA A 109 -4.89 13.52 -6.26
C ALA A 109 -5.26 12.43 -5.23
N VAL A 110 -4.58 12.40 -4.08
CA VAL A 110 -4.91 11.50 -2.97
C VAL A 110 -6.31 11.79 -2.44
N ASP A 111 -6.61 13.05 -2.13
CA ASP A 111 -7.91 13.47 -1.60
C ASP A 111 -9.05 13.15 -2.59
N ALA A 112 -8.85 13.39 -3.89
CA ALA A 112 -9.81 13.07 -4.94
C ALA A 112 -10.05 11.55 -5.06
N THR A 113 -8.98 10.75 -5.02
CA THR A 113 -9.07 9.30 -5.07
C THR A 113 -9.86 8.74 -3.89
N LEU A 114 -9.56 9.17 -2.68
CA LEU A 114 -10.21 8.66 -1.46
C LEU A 114 -11.63 9.21 -1.27
N ALA A 115 -11.98 10.32 -1.92
CA ALA A 115 -13.34 10.86 -1.95
C ALA A 115 -14.24 10.28 -3.05
N ASP A 116 -13.67 9.51 -3.99
CA ASP A 116 -14.43 8.89 -5.08
C ASP A 116 -15.36 7.79 -4.50
N PRO A 117 -16.65 7.75 -4.85
CA PRO A 117 -17.57 6.70 -4.41
C PRO A 117 -17.18 5.30 -4.87
N ARG A 118 -16.31 5.17 -5.86
CA ARG A 118 -15.71 3.89 -6.27
C ARG A 118 -14.57 3.45 -5.35
N SER A 119 -14.03 4.36 -4.51
CA SER A 119 -13.01 4.07 -3.51
C SER A 119 -13.60 3.39 -2.28
N TRP A 120 -12.83 3.23 -1.21
CA TRP A 120 -13.18 2.46 -0.01
C TRP A 120 -14.46 2.94 0.69
N ILE A 121 -14.78 4.23 0.58
CA ILE A 121 -16.00 4.82 1.14
C ILE A 121 -17.28 4.30 0.46
N GLY A 122 -17.19 3.84 -0.79
CA GLY A 122 -18.34 3.32 -1.54
C GLY A 122 -18.93 2.03 -0.97
N GLY A 123 -18.14 1.27 -0.21
CA GLY A 123 -18.60 0.08 0.47
C GLY A 123 -19.44 0.34 1.73
N GLY A 124 -19.54 1.59 2.21
CA GLY A 124 -20.27 1.97 3.41
C GLY A 124 -19.71 1.38 4.72
N ARG A 125 -18.47 0.87 4.68
CA ARG A 125 -17.81 0.20 5.81
C ARG A 125 -16.74 1.03 6.48
N VAL A 126 -16.30 2.10 5.82
CA VAL A 126 -15.30 3.03 6.34
C VAL A 126 -15.69 4.46 6.03
N THR A 127 -15.25 5.37 6.87
CA THR A 127 -15.19 6.80 6.58
C THR A 127 -13.75 7.26 6.64
N LEU A 128 -13.38 8.19 5.77
CA LEU A 128 -12.04 8.72 5.62
C LEU A 128 -12.05 10.23 5.82
N GLN A 129 -11.06 10.75 6.53
CA GLN A 129 -10.88 12.18 6.72
C GLN A 129 -9.40 12.55 6.70
N ARG A 130 -9.00 13.48 5.84
CA ARG A 130 -7.69 14.11 5.97
C ARG A 130 -7.70 15.08 7.15
N VAL A 131 -6.69 14.97 8.00
CA VAL A 131 -6.43 15.90 9.10
C VAL A 131 -5.13 16.67 8.85
N ALA A 132 -5.08 17.92 9.31
CA ALA A 132 -3.91 18.78 9.08
C ALA A 132 -2.73 18.43 9.99
N SER A 133 -2.99 17.78 11.12
CA SER A 133 -1.98 17.44 12.13
C SER A 133 -2.59 16.46 13.15
N GLY A 134 -1.80 16.01 14.11
CA GLY A 134 -2.21 15.10 15.18
C GLY A 134 -1.67 13.69 14.94
N ASP A 135 -2.33 12.70 15.53
CA ASP A 135 -2.01 11.28 15.40
C ASP A 135 -3.04 10.61 14.48
N PRO A 136 -2.80 10.57 13.17
CA PRO A 136 -3.73 9.96 12.23
C PRO A 136 -3.71 8.44 12.32
N SER A 137 -4.76 7.78 11.81
CA SER A 137 -4.81 6.33 11.71
C SER A 137 -3.69 5.79 10.82
N PHE A 138 -3.33 6.53 9.77
CA PHE A 138 -2.17 6.26 8.92
C PHE A 138 -1.70 7.54 8.20
N ARG A 139 -0.48 7.54 7.70
CA ARG A 139 0.10 8.62 6.90
C ARG A 139 0.24 8.17 5.46
N ILE A 140 0.02 9.05 4.49
CA ILE A 140 0.22 8.78 3.06
C ILE A 140 1.38 9.64 2.59
N SER A 141 2.49 9.02 2.25
CA SER A 141 3.77 9.67 2.03
C SER A 141 4.28 9.39 0.61
N LEU A 142 4.46 10.43 -0.21
CA LEU A 142 5.21 10.30 -1.46
C LEU A 142 6.69 10.10 -1.12
N THR A 143 7.29 9.05 -1.64
CA THR A 143 8.61 8.58 -1.19
C THR A 143 9.46 8.12 -2.37
N THR A 144 10.74 8.50 -2.38
CA THR A 144 11.68 8.08 -3.44
C THR A 144 11.92 6.57 -3.41
N GLN A 145 12.26 6.02 -4.58
CA GLN A 145 12.45 4.56 -4.73
C GLN A 145 13.55 4.00 -3.82
N MET A 146 14.64 4.73 -3.59
CA MET A 146 15.74 4.22 -2.76
C MET A 146 15.40 4.31 -1.27
N THR A 147 14.67 5.33 -0.84
CA THR A 147 14.19 5.44 0.53
C THR A 147 13.19 4.33 0.85
N ILE A 148 12.21 4.07 -0.03
CA ILE A 148 11.18 3.04 0.19
C ILE A 148 11.77 1.63 0.30
N ARG A 149 12.90 1.35 -0.37
CA ARG A 149 13.64 0.08 -0.30
C ARG A 149 14.42 -0.11 0.99
N SER A 150 14.58 0.93 1.82
CA SER A 150 15.26 0.81 3.10
C SER A 150 14.71 -0.36 3.93
N PRO A 151 15.58 -1.17 4.59
CA PRO A 151 15.15 -2.26 5.46
C PRO A 151 14.19 -1.82 6.59
N ASP A 152 14.31 -0.58 7.05
CA ASP A 152 13.46 -0.01 8.10
C ASP A 152 12.05 0.39 7.59
N LEU A 153 11.86 0.41 6.27
CA LEU A 153 10.58 0.74 5.63
C LEU A 153 9.95 -0.49 4.99
N CYS A 154 10.16 -0.72 3.69
CA CYS A 154 9.58 -1.85 2.98
C CYS A 154 10.56 -3.01 2.78
N GLY A 155 11.85 -2.73 2.69
CA GLY A 155 12.92 -3.71 2.82
C GLY A 155 13.02 -4.77 1.72
N TRP A 156 12.49 -4.53 0.51
CA TRP A 156 12.60 -5.53 -0.54
C TRP A 156 13.87 -5.38 -1.39
N ASP A 157 14.37 -6.52 -1.85
CA ASP A 157 15.59 -6.62 -2.66
C ASP A 157 15.32 -7.17 -4.08
N ILE A 158 14.14 -6.90 -4.63
CA ILE A 158 13.80 -7.25 -6.01
C ILE A 158 13.97 -6.04 -6.92
N PRO A 159 14.38 -6.23 -8.19
CA PRO A 159 14.61 -5.12 -9.12
C PRO A 159 13.30 -4.60 -9.75
N LEU A 160 12.25 -4.53 -8.98
CA LEU A 160 10.93 -4.04 -9.39
C LEU A 160 10.49 -2.94 -8.42
N GLU A 161 9.91 -1.87 -8.97
CA GLU A 161 9.40 -0.76 -8.19
C GLU A 161 7.97 -1.02 -7.74
N ALA A 162 7.66 -0.69 -6.48
CA ALA A 162 6.31 -0.71 -5.92
C ALA A 162 6.19 0.31 -4.79
N SER A 163 4.95 0.62 -4.45
CA SER A 163 4.55 1.24 -3.20
C SER A 163 4.42 0.18 -2.10
N CYS A 164 4.27 0.57 -0.86
CA CYS A 164 3.98 -0.35 0.24
C CYS A 164 3.30 0.32 1.43
N PHE A 165 2.69 -0.48 2.29
CA PHE A 165 2.25 -0.07 3.62
C PHE A 165 3.20 -0.63 4.70
N ASN A 166 3.94 0.27 5.37
CA ASN A 166 4.70 -0.09 6.56
C ASN A 166 3.77 -0.09 7.78
N ARG A 167 3.34 -1.27 8.19
CA ARG A 167 2.42 -1.45 9.33
C ARG A 167 3.03 -0.96 10.65
N GLY A 168 4.33 -1.15 10.87
CA GLY A 168 5.02 -0.74 12.09
C GLY A 168 5.04 0.78 12.27
N ALA A 169 5.17 1.51 11.19
CA ALA A 169 5.16 2.96 11.17
C ALA A 169 3.77 3.58 10.93
N GLY A 170 2.75 2.78 10.58
CA GLY A 170 1.45 3.29 10.16
C GLY A 170 1.56 4.18 8.91
N GLN A 171 2.41 3.81 7.95
CA GLN A 171 2.77 4.66 6.83
C GLN A 171 2.54 3.97 5.50
N VAL A 172 1.67 4.55 4.68
CA VAL A 172 1.46 4.26 3.27
C VAL A 172 2.53 4.99 2.48
N LEU A 173 3.44 4.27 1.85
CA LEU A 173 4.56 4.80 1.09
C LEU A 173 4.27 4.67 -0.41
N ILE A 174 3.97 5.78 -1.06
CA ILE A 174 3.73 5.85 -2.51
C ILE A 174 5.08 6.09 -3.20
N ASN A 175 5.47 5.18 -4.09
CA ASN A 175 6.74 5.24 -4.81
C ASN A 175 6.72 6.33 -5.88
N ASP A 176 7.62 7.33 -5.77
CA ASP A 176 7.73 8.46 -6.70
C ASP A 176 8.01 8.02 -8.13
N ALA A 177 8.91 7.06 -8.35
CA ALA A 177 9.19 6.56 -9.70
C ALA A 177 7.93 6.02 -10.39
N ARG A 178 7.08 5.31 -9.63
CA ARG A 178 5.78 4.83 -10.10
C ARG A 178 4.75 5.95 -10.21
N TRP A 179 4.77 6.92 -9.30
CA TRP A 179 3.90 8.09 -9.37
C TRP A 179 4.10 8.88 -10.66
N VAL A 180 5.37 8.99 -11.10
CA VAL A 180 5.76 9.68 -12.33
C VAL A 180 5.51 8.84 -13.59
N ARG A 181 5.78 7.52 -13.57
CA ARG A 181 5.81 6.68 -14.77
C ARG A 181 4.71 5.64 -14.88
N GLY A 182 3.97 5.38 -13.78
CA GLY A 182 2.89 4.41 -13.78
C GLY A 182 3.34 2.95 -13.83
N ALA A 183 2.51 2.10 -14.42
CA ALA A 183 2.76 0.68 -14.64
C ALA A 183 2.31 0.27 -16.04
N VAL A 184 2.94 -0.77 -16.58
CA VAL A 184 2.65 -1.31 -17.93
C VAL A 184 1.16 -1.64 -18.09
N ALA A 185 0.52 -2.19 -17.07
CA ALA A 185 -0.90 -2.57 -17.08
C ALA A 185 -1.86 -1.39 -17.33
N TYR A 186 -1.44 -0.16 -17.05
CA TYR A 186 -2.23 1.06 -17.23
C TYR A 186 -1.86 1.83 -18.50
N GLY A 187 -0.82 1.42 -19.23
CA GLY A 187 -0.38 2.11 -20.44
C GLY A 187 -0.08 3.58 -20.19
N ALA A 188 -0.74 4.48 -20.95
CA ALA A 188 -0.57 5.93 -20.81
C ALA A 188 -1.52 6.57 -19.77
N ASP A 189 -2.41 5.80 -19.14
CA ASP A 189 -3.38 6.30 -18.16
C ASP A 189 -2.75 6.40 -16.76
N ILE A 190 -1.92 7.45 -16.59
CA ILE A 190 -1.20 7.68 -15.34
C ILE A 190 -2.15 8.02 -14.17
N ASP A 191 -3.27 8.68 -14.44
CA ASP A 191 -4.20 9.09 -13.38
C ASP A 191 -4.94 7.89 -12.80
N SER A 192 -5.35 6.93 -13.63
CA SER A 192 -5.88 5.65 -13.15
C SER A 192 -4.84 4.85 -12.36
N TYR A 193 -3.57 4.85 -12.82
CA TYR A 193 -2.51 4.20 -12.06
C TYR A 193 -2.31 4.83 -10.66
N ARG A 194 -2.27 6.17 -10.57
CA ARG A 194 -2.15 6.89 -9.30
C ARG A 194 -3.30 6.58 -8.35
N SER A 195 -4.52 6.56 -8.89
CA SER A 195 -5.71 6.15 -8.12
C SER A 195 -5.61 4.70 -7.62
N TYR A 196 -5.11 3.78 -8.47
CA TYR A 196 -4.83 2.41 -8.06
C TYR A 196 -3.82 2.36 -6.93
N ALA A 197 -2.65 3.01 -7.08
CA ALA A 197 -1.59 2.95 -6.08
C ALA A 197 -2.07 3.44 -4.70
N VAL A 198 -2.78 4.57 -4.66
CA VAL A 198 -3.38 5.09 -3.42
C VAL A 198 -4.39 4.10 -2.82
N ASN A 199 -5.34 3.61 -3.62
CA ASN A 199 -6.35 2.67 -3.13
C ASN A 199 -5.74 1.35 -2.67
N HIS A 200 -4.74 0.82 -3.38
CA HIS A 200 -4.08 -0.43 -3.04
C HIS A 200 -3.38 -0.34 -1.68
N GLU A 201 -2.55 0.68 -1.48
CA GLU A 201 -1.79 0.83 -0.25
C GLU A 201 -2.68 1.23 0.94
N VAL A 202 -3.70 2.06 0.72
CA VAL A 202 -4.72 2.33 1.74
C VAL A 202 -5.50 1.05 2.07
N GLY A 203 -5.77 0.17 1.11
CA GLY A 203 -6.36 -1.15 1.36
C GLY A 203 -5.54 -1.98 2.36
N HIS A 204 -4.20 -1.94 2.26
CA HIS A 204 -3.32 -2.56 3.26
C HIS A 204 -3.41 -1.88 4.63
N ALA A 205 -3.53 -0.56 4.69
CA ALA A 205 -3.75 0.17 5.93
C ALA A 205 -5.10 -0.18 6.59
N LEU A 206 -6.12 -0.49 5.77
CA LEU A 206 -7.42 -1.01 6.23
C LEU A 206 -7.40 -2.51 6.57
N GLY A 207 -6.24 -3.18 6.51
CA GLY A 207 -6.06 -4.57 6.92
C GLY A 207 -6.24 -5.62 5.82
N LEU A 208 -6.35 -5.22 4.56
CA LEU A 208 -6.53 -6.14 3.44
C LEU A 208 -5.20 -6.70 2.95
N SER A 209 -5.24 -7.90 2.37
CA SER A 209 -4.11 -8.58 1.76
C SER A 209 -4.26 -8.66 0.24
N HIS A 210 -3.19 -9.03 -0.46
CA HIS A 210 -3.22 -9.22 -1.90
C HIS A 210 -4.25 -10.27 -2.34
N LEU A 211 -4.83 -10.07 -3.52
CA LEU A 211 -5.82 -10.96 -4.12
C LEU A 211 -5.40 -11.34 -5.54
N PRO A 212 -5.64 -12.59 -5.98
CA PRO A 212 -5.46 -13.00 -7.36
C PRO A 212 -6.59 -12.47 -8.27
N CYS A 213 -6.43 -12.67 -9.57
CA CYS A 213 -7.45 -12.41 -10.58
C CYS A 213 -8.66 -13.36 -10.37
N PRO A 214 -9.88 -12.84 -10.11
CA PRO A 214 -11.03 -13.72 -9.86
C PRO A 214 -11.58 -14.38 -11.13
N ALA A 215 -11.48 -13.70 -12.28
CA ALA A 215 -12.02 -14.17 -13.54
C ALA A 215 -11.23 -13.61 -14.72
N ASN A 216 -10.83 -14.46 -15.65
CA ASN A 216 -10.10 -14.07 -16.84
C ASN A 216 -10.85 -12.98 -17.62
N GLY A 217 -10.18 -11.88 -17.96
CA GLY A 217 -10.74 -10.73 -18.67
C GLY A 217 -11.65 -9.84 -17.82
N GLY A 218 -11.88 -10.17 -16.54
CA GLY A 218 -12.63 -9.30 -15.62
C GLY A 218 -11.76 -8.18 -15.03
N PRO A 219 -12.36 -7.21 -14.31
CA PRO A 219 -11.59 -6.17 -13.61
C PRO A 219 -10.72 -6.78 -12.53
N ALA A 220 -9.47 -6.35 -12.44
CA ALA A 220 -8.56 -6.74 -11.38
C ALA A 220 -9.11 -6.25 -10.02
N PRO A 221 -9.06 -7.05 -8.95
CA PRO A 221 -9.24 -6.51 -7.62
C PRO A 221 -8.21 -5.40 -7.38
N VAL A 222 -8.59 -4.31 -6.71
CA VAL A 222 -7.64 -3.24 -6.39
C VAL A 222 -6.48 -3.78 -5.55
N MET A 223 -6.70 -4.84 -4.77
CA MET A 223 -5.66 -5.52 -3.97
C MET A 223 -4.82 -6.52 -4.78
N MET A 224 -4.97 -6.63 -6.10
CA MET A 224 -4.02 -7.33 -6.97
C MET A 224 -2.78 -6.45 -7.19
N GLN A 225 -1.60 -7.05 -7.29
CA GLN A 225 -0.34 -6.31 -7.49
C GLN A 225 -0.17 -5.82 -8.93
N GLN A 226 -1.06 -4.93 -9.37
CA GLN A 226 -1.15 -4.43 -10.74
C GLN A 226 0.05 -3.56 -11.16
N SER A 227 0.85 -3.07 -10.20
CA SER A 227 2.13 -2.40 -10.50
C SER A 227 3.11 -3.34 -11.22
N TRP A 228 2.99 -4.64 -11.00
CA TRP A 228 3.88 -5.64 -11.57
C TRP A 228 3.22 -6.45 -12.70
N SER A 229 1.99 -6.92 -12.49
CA SER A 229 1.22 -7.62 -13.51
C SER A 229 -0.26 -7.70 -13.15
N THR A 230 -1.10 -7.95 -14.16
CA THR A 230 -2.49 -8.37 -14.00
C THR A 230 -2.70 -9.85 -14.35
N ALA A 231 -1.61 -10.61 -14.56
CA ALA A 231 -1.61 -12.05 -14.80
C ALA A 231 -1.20 -12.80 -13.53
N ASP A 232 -1.99 -13.77 -13.10
CA ASP A 232 -1.70 -14.56 -11.90
C ASP A 232 -0.41 -15.35 -12.03
N ASP A 233 -0.11 -15.91 -13.23
CA ASP A 233 1.12 -16.68 -13.47
C ASP A 233 2.39 -15.84 -13.24
N ASP A 234 2.38 -14.55 -13.61
CA ASP A 234 3.47 -13.64 -13.32
C ASP A 234 3.60 -13.39 -11.81
N LEU A 235 2.49 -13.10 -11.14
CA LEU A 235 2.47 -12.76 -9.71
C LEU A 235 2.79 -13.96 -8.81
N THR A 236 2.50 -15.17 -9.26
CA THR A 236 2.89 -16.42 -8.59
C THR A 236 4.39 -16.50 -8.40
N LEU A 237 5.21 -15.98 -9.34
CA LEU A 237 6.67 -15.96 -9.23
C LEU A 237 7.16 -15.18 -8.00
N LEU A 238 6.39 -14.20 -7.55
CA LEU A 238 6.71 -13.37 -6.39
C LEU A 238 6.02 -13.86 -5.13
N ASN A 239 4.81 -14.39 -5.23
CA ASN A 239 4.03 -14.82 -4.08
C ASN A 239 3.25 -16.12 -4.34
N PRO A 240 3.93 -17.26 -4.46
CA PRO A 240 3.30 -18.55 -4.80
C PRO A 240 2.36 -19.07 -3.70
N GLN A 241 2.40 -18.49 -2.49
CA GLN A 241 1.54 -18.91 -1.39
C GLN A 241 0.16 -18.25 -1.43
N LEU A 242 0.05 -17.08 -2.05
CA LEU A 242 -1.21 -16.32 -2.14
C LEU A 242 -1.80 -16.32 -3.54
N ILE A 243 -0.98 -16.35 -4.57
CA ILE A 243 -1.42 -16.22 -5.96
C ILE A 243 -1.25 -17.57 -6.66
N PRO A 244 -2.31 -18.18 -7.21
CA PRO A 244 -2.22 -19.44 -7.96
C PRO A 244 -1.67 -19.21 -9.37
N ALA A 245 -0.94 -20.20 -9.90
CA ALA A 245 -0.59 -20.24 -11.32
C ALA A 245 -1.76 -20.89 -12.09
N ASP A 246 -2.79 -20.14 -12.40
CA ASP A 246 -4.04 -20.65 -13.00
C ASP A 246 -4.37 -20.03 -14.37
N GLY A 247 -3.41 -19.27 -14.95
CA GLY A 247 -3.50 -18.69 -16.28
C GLY A 247 -4.48 -17.51 -16.41
N LYS A 248 -5.06 -17.03 -15.31
CA LYS A 248 -5.97 -15.91 -15.38
C LYS A 248 -5.24 -14.60 -15.59
N VAL A 249 -5.84 -13.74 -16.41
CA VAL A 249 -5.39 -12.37 -16.67
C VAL A 249 -6.56 -11.43 -16.50
N CYS A 250 -6.41 -10.45 -15.63
CA CYS A 250 -7.41 -9.41 -15.39
C CYS A 250 -7.14 -8.15 -16.23
N VAL A 251 -8.15 -7.30 -16.36
CA VAL A 251 -8.03 -5.93 -16.87
C VAL A 251 -7.72 -5.00 -15.71
N ALA A 252 -6.77 -4.09 -15.88
CA ALA A 252 -6.38 -3.12 -14.84
C ALA A 252 -7.60 -2.32 -14.34
N ASN A 253 -7.67 -2.14 -13.02
CA ASN A 253 -8.78 -1.47 -12.35
C ASN A 253 -8.30 -0.73 -11.10
N PRO A 254 -8.53 0.61 -11.02
CA PRO A 254 -8.00 1.44 -9.95
C PRO A 254 -8.85 1.47 -8.67
N TYR A 255 -10.06 0.87 -8.67
CA TYR A 255 -11.02 1.06 -7.59
C TYR A 255 -11.54 -0.23 -6.98
N PRO A 256 -11.79 -0.27 -5.64
CA PRO A 256 -12.41 -1.43 -4.99
C PRO A 256 -13.87 -1.68 -5.43
N PHE A 257 -14.58 -0.62 -5.85
CA PHE A 257 -15.99 -0.69 -6.27
C PHE A 257 -16.17 -0.05 -7.66
N PRO A 258 -15.60 -0.63 -8.73
CA PRO A 258 -15.55 0.01 -10.06
C PRO A 258 -16.92 0.33 -10.65
N ASP A 259 -17.96 -0.41 -10.26
CA ASP A 259 -19.33 -0.23 -10.75
C ASP A 259 -20.14 0.82 -9.97
N ALA A 260 -19.60 1.40 -8.88
CA ALA A 260 -20.24 2.48 -8.18
C ALA A 260 -20.29 3.73 -9.10
N ALA A 261 -21.42 4.43 -9.10
CA ALA A 261 -21.54 5.64 -9.90
C ALA A 261 -20.49 6.67 -9.45
N PRO A 262 -19.70 7.24 -10.40
CA PRO A 262 -18.76 8.30 -10.04
C PRO A 262 -19.53 9.47 -9.39
N ALA A 263 -18.88 10.19 -8.48
CA ALA A 263 -19.48 11.40 -7.93
C ALA A 263 -19.89 12.30 -9.10
N SER A 264 -21.21 12.56 -9.24
CA SER A 264 -21.64 13.55 -10.21
C SER A 264 -20.94 14.86 -9.89
N ALA A 265 -20.24 15.45 -10.84
CA ALA A 265 -19.69 16.78 -10.68
C ALA A 265 -20.84 17.66 -10.21
N ALA A 266 -20.81 18.05 -8.93
CA ALA A 266 -21.80 18.95 -8.38
C ALA A 266 -21.75 20.20 -9.26
N SER A 267 -22.85 20.45 -9.98
CA SER A 267 -23.00 21.66 -10.78
C SER A 267 -22.71 22.82 -9.85
N ALA A 268 -21.59 23.50 -10.09
CA ALA A 268 -21.34 24.82 -9.53
C ALA A 268 -22.33 25.75 -10.20
N SER A 269 -23.60 25.71 -9.78
CA SER A 269 -24.55 26.75 -10.07
C SER A 269 -24.24 27.90 -9.13
N ALA A 270 -23.52 28.88 -9.67
CA ALA A 270 -23.41 30.20 -9.12
C ALA A 270 -24.80 30.75 -8.81
N GLY A 271 -25.00 31.14 -7.55
CA GLY A 271 -26.02 32.10 -7.13
C GLY A 271 -25.33 33.39 -6.82
#